data_1005432f2bf25efc0125e06bc09cd515
#
_entry.id   1005432f2bf25efc0125e06bc09cd515
#
_cell.length_a   1.000
_cell.length_b   1.000
_cell.length_c   1.000
_cell.angle_alpha   90.00
_cell.angle_beta   90.00
_cell.angle_gamma   90.00
#
_symmetry.space_group_name_H-M   'P 1'
#
loop_
_entity.id
_entity.type
_entity.pdbx_description
1 polymer ?
#
loop_
_entity_poly.entity_id
_entity_poly.type
_entity_poly.pdbx_seq_one_letter_code
_entity_poly.pdbx_strand_id
1 'polypeptide(L)'
;NYTRSAYVLKLDIQGYFMSIPKRKLRELLRKEMDKKPQWNKMIDRGLVDFLIDCILLRDPTSDVRIVGGEEDWEGLPPSKSLFRSTKGTGLPIGDLTSQLFSNIYLNQLDQFAKRQLHLKHYGRYVDDFSVIDTDHRKLARLIGLFRDYLHDELHLTLHPKKISLQHCSKGM
;
A
#
# COMPACT_ATOMS: atom_id res chain seq x y z
N ASN A 1 22.80 -2.85 19.45
CA ASN A 1 23.83 -3.30 18.50
C ASN A 1 23.34 -4.53 17.72
N TYR A 2 22.72 -4.33 16.57
CA TYR A 2 22.18 -5.38 15.68
C TYR A 2 23.22 -5.87 14.65
N THR A 3 24.47 -5.60 14.83
CA THR A 3 25.43 -5.53 13.75
C THR A 3 26.00 -6.84 13.26
N ARG A 4 25.74 -8.00 13.89
CA ARG A 4 26.42 -9.25 13.46
C ARG A 4 25.57 -10.53 13.38
N SER A 5 24.34 -10.55 13.88
CA SER A 5 23.51 -11.79 13.88
C SER A 5 22.01 -11.51 13.65
N ALA A 6 21.68 -10.48 12.90
CA ALA A 6 20.30 -10.16 12.55
C ALA A 6 19.96 -10.59 11.13
N TYR A 7 18.69 -10.85 10.90
CA TYR A 7 18.12 -11.12 9.58
C TYR A 7 17.20 -9.98 9.15
N VAL A 8 17.15 -9.71 7.87
CA VAL A 8 16.25 -8.74 7.27
C VAL A 8 15.26 -9.49 6.37
N LEU A 9 13.99 -9.33 6.66
CA LEU A 9 12.89 -9.73 5.80
C LEU A 9 12.45 -8.50 5.00
N LYS A 10 12.50 -8.54 3.67
CA LYS A 10 11.96 -7.52 2.76
C LYS A 10 10.78 -8.09 2.00
N LEU A 11 9.74 -7.30 1.89
CA LEU A 11 8.46 -7.65 1.30
C LEU A 11 7.95 -6.49 0.45
N ASP A 12 7.25 -6.80 -0.63
CA ASP A 12 6.70 -5.84 -1.59
C ASP A 12 5.23 -6.20 -1.89
N ILE A 13 4.41 -5.21 -2.19
CA ILE A 13 3.01 -5.42 -2.56
C ILE A 13 2.87 -5.37 -4.08
N GLN A 14 2.29 -6.42 -4.67
CA GLN A 14 2.15 -6.54 -6.11
C GLN A 14 1.20 -5.48 -6.68
N GLY A 15 1.73 -4.64 -7.59
CA GLY A 15 0.93 -3.66 -8.31
C GLY A 15 0.14 -2.72 -7.39
N TYR A 16 0.73 -2.30 -6.29
CA TYR A 16 0.06 -1.66 -5.17
C TYR A 16 -0.92 -0.56 -5.60
N PHE A 17 -0.45 0.49 -6.29
CA PHE A 17 -1.31 1.61 -6.70
C PHE A 17 -2.49 1.18 -7.57
N MET A 18 -2.31 0.17 -8.43
CA MET A 18 -3.34 -0.34 -9.34
C MET A 18 -4.33 -1.27 -8.64
N SER A 19 -3.97 -1.78 -7.45
CA SER A 19 -4.77 -2.76 -6.71
C SER A 19 -5.61 -2.18 -5.58
N ILE A 20 -5.40 -0.90 -5.21
CA ILE A 20 -6.10 -0.28 -4.07
C ILE A 20 -7.60 -0.22 -4.34
N PRO A 21 -8.45 -0.88 -3.50
CA PRO A 21 -9.91 -0.84 -3.65
C PRO A 21 -10.44 0.54 -3.24
N LYS A 22 -10.98 1.30 -4.19
CA LYS A 22 -11.45 2.68 -3.98
C LYS A 22 -12.53 2.80 -2.90
N ARG A 23 -13.46 1.82 -2.83
CA ARG A 23 -14.53 1.81 -1.81
C ARG A 23 -13.96 1.66 -0.41
N LYS A 24 -13.07 0.68 -0.20
CA LYS A 24 -12.43 0.46 1.10
C LYS A 24 -11.54 1.65 1.50
N LEU A 25 -10.82 2.22 0.55
CA LEU A 25 -10.04 3.45 0.79
C LEU A 25 -10.95 4.60 1.25
N ARG A 26 -12.08 4.81 0.57
CA ARG A 26 -13.09 5.82 0.97
C ARG A 26 -13.57 5.63 2.40
N GLU A 27 -13.91 4.40 2.77
CA GLU A 27 -14.33 4.06 4.14
C GLU A 27 -13.24 4.35 5.17
N LEU A 28 -11.99 4.01 4.86
CA LEU A 28 -10.85 4.29 5.73
C LEU A 28 -10.60 5.78 5.88
N LEU A 29 -10.66 6.56 4.80
CA LEU A 29 -10.51 8.01 4.86
C LEU A 29 -11.56 8.65 5.77
N ARG A 30 -12.82 8.26 5.63
CA ARG A 30 -13.91 8.73 6.51
C ARG A 30 -13.66 8.36 7.97
N LYS A 31 -13.30 7.12 8.23
CA LYS A 31 -12.98 6.64 9.58
C LYS A 31 -11.80 7.40 10.22
N GLU A 32 -10.76 7.71 9.44
CA GLU A 32 -9.63 8.50 9.95
C GLU A 32 -10.04 9.95 10.27
N MET A 33 -10.90 10.55 9.48
CA MET A 33 -11.43 11.88 9.76
C MET A 33 -12.31 11.90 11.01
N ASP A 34 -13.13 10.87 11.24
CA ASP A 34 -14.00 10.75 12.40
C ASP A 34 -13.23 10.68 13.72
N LYS A 35 -11.98 10.21 13.70
CA LYS A 35 -11.11 10.19 14.88
C LYS A 35 -10.65 11.57 15.36
N LYS A 36 -10.88 12.62 14.56
CA LYS A 36 -10.40 13.99 14.84
C LYS A 36 -11.55 15.01 14.81
N PRO A 37 -12.46 14.97 15.78
CA PRO A 37 -13.66 15.82 15.79
C PRO A 37 -13.36 17.32 15.83
N GLN A 38 -12.16 17.72 16.30
CA GLN A 38 -11.72 19.10 16.26
C GLN A 38 -11.62 19.66 14.84
N TRP A 39 -11.35 18.82 13.86
CA TRP A 39 -11.27 19.25 12.45
C TRP A 39 -12.64 19.58 11.88
N ASN A 40 -13.70 18.90 12.37
CA ASN A 40 -15.06 19.17 11.92
C ASN A 40 -15.55 20.60 12.28
N LYS A 41 -14.86 21.27 13.20
CA LYS A 41 -15.12 22.68 13.54
C LYS A 41 -14.41 23.66 12.59
N MET A 42 -13.37 23.21 11.90
CA MET A 42 -12.51 24.05 11.05
C MET A 42 -12.77 23.81 9.55
N ILE A 43 -13.32 22.66 9.19
CA ILE A 43 -13.48 22.20 7.83
C ILE A 43 -14.92 21.79 7.58
N ASP A 44 -15.49 22.22 6.47
CA ASP A 44 -16.78 21.69 6.01
C ASP A 44 -16.64 20.21 5.65
N ARG A 45 -17.15 19.35 6.52
CA ARG A 45 -17.07 17.89 6.36
C ARG A 45 -17.78 17.42 5.09
N GLY A 46 -18.91 18.03 4.74
CA GLY A 46 -19.66 17.69 3.55
C GLY A 46 -18.88 17.99 2.28
N LEU A 47 -18.22 19.15 2.25
CA LEU A 47 -17.34 19.51 1.14
C LEU A 47 -16.15 18.55 1.00
N VAL A 48 -15.50 18.18 2.10
CA VAL A 48 -14.37 17.24 2.05
C VAL A 48 -14.81 15.86 1.59
N ASP A 49 -15.92 15.33 2.09
CA ASP A 49 -16.47 14.05 1.65
C ASP A 49 -16.81 14.08 0.15
N PHE A 50 -17.39 15.17 -0.34
CA PHE A 50 -17.66 15.38 -1.76
C PHE A 50 -16.38 15.40 -2.60
N LEU A 51 -15.34 16.12 -2.16
CA LEU A 51 -14.05 16.17 -2.86
C LEU A 51 -13.35 14.81 -2.89
N ILE A 52 -13.38 14.06 -1.79
CA ILE A 52 -12.86 12.68 -1.74
C ILE A 52 -13.60 11.82 -2.78
N ASP A 53 -14.92 11.93 -2.86
CA ASP A 53 -15.72 11.18 -3.83
C ASP A 53 -15.38 11.58 -5.27
N CYS A 54 -15.22 12.86 -5.56
CA CYS A 54 -14.81 13.34 -6.88
C CYS A 54 -13.45 12.78 -7.31
N ILE A 55 -12.49 12.70 -6.37
CA ILE A 55 -11.15 12.19 -6.65
C ILE A 55 -11.15 10.66 -6.83
N LEU A 56 -11.82 9.94 -5.94
CA LEU A 56 -11.77 8.48 -5.92
C LEU A 56 -12.68 7.81 -6.94
N LEU A 57 -13.89 8.37 -7.16
CA LEU A 57 -14.91 7.72 -8.00
C LEU A 57 -14.75 8.09 -9.47
N ARG A 58 -14.04 9.17 -9.78
CA ARG A 58 -13.71 9.48 -11.18
C ARG A 58 -12.86 8.33 -11.75
N ASP A 59 -13.18 7.96 -12.98
CA ASP A 59 -12.32 7.08 -13.78
C ASP A 59 -11.22 7.92 -14.43
N PRO A 60 -9.96 7.82 -14.00
CA PRO A 60 -8.88 8.63 -14.54
C PRO A 60 -8.46 8.19 -15.95
N THR A 61 -9.04 7.12 -16.50
CA THR A 61 -8.75 6.62 -17.84
C THR A 61 -9.80 7.04 -18.88
N SER A 62 -10.93 7.63 -18.45
CA SER A 62 -12.09 7.92 -19.31
C SER A 62 -11.91 9.16 -20.18
N ASP A 63 -11.04 10.11 -19.80
CA ASP A 63 -10.87 11.38 -20.48
C ASP A 63 -9.37 11.75 -20.53
N VAL A 64 -8.62 10.93 -21.27
CA VAL A 64 -7.16 11.08 -21.39
C VAL A 64 -6.74 11.12 -22.84
N ARG A 65 -5.75 11.94 -23.15
CA ARG A 65 -5.07 11.90 -24.44
C ARG A 65 -3.97 10.86 -24.37
N ILE A 66 -4.11 9.80 -25.16
CA ILE A 66 -3.04 8.82 -25.34
C ILE A 66 -2.03 9.40 -26.32
N VAL A 67 -0.75 9.37 -25.94
CA VAL A 67 0.38 9.79 -26.78
C VAL A 67 1.27 8.60 -27.00
N GLY A 68 1.68 8.36 -28.25
CA GLY A 68 2.46 7.18 -28.65
C GLY A 68 1.59 6.07 -29.26
N GLY A 69 2.21 4.98 -29.67
CA GLY A 69 1.57 3.80 -30.25
C GLY A 69 1.41 2.65 -29.24
N GLU A 70 0.71 1.59 -29.66
CA GLU A 70 0.56 0.38 -28.83
C GLU A 70 1.91 -0.30 -28.57
N GLU A 71 2.86 -0.17 -29.47
CA GLU A 71 4.23 -0.68 -29.37
C GLU A 71 5.00 -0.10 -28.18
N ASP A 72 4.71 1.15 -27.78
CA ASP A 72 5.35 1.80 -26.63
C ASP A 72 4.91 1.17 -25.29
N TRP A 73 3.85 0.39 -25.32
CA TRP A 73 3.27 -0.30 -24.15
C TRP A 73 3.63 -1.78 -24.11
N GLU A 74 4.37 -2.26 -25.13
CA GLU A 74 4.82 -3.63 -25.17
C GLU A 74 5.73 -3.94 -23.98
N GLY A 75 5.52 -5.09 -23.35
CA GLY A 75 6.27 -5.47 -22.16
C GLY A 75 5.85 -4.82 -20.84
N LEU A 76 4.89 -3.85 -20.84
CA LEU A 76 4.36 -3.29 -19.60
C LEU A 76 3.48 -4.33 -18.88
N PRO A 77 3.86 -4.77 -17.65
CA PRO A 77 3.04 -5.70 -16.90
C PRO A 77 1.62 -5.14 -16.66
N PRO A 78 0.56 -5.95 -16.79
CA PRO A 78 -0.82 -5.51 -16.52
C PRO A 78 -1.01 -4.85 -15.15
N SER A 79 -0.28 -5.34 -14.13
CA SER A 79 -0.30 -4.80 -12.77
C SER A 79 0.32 -3.41 -12.61
N LYS A 80 0.93 -2.86 -13.67
CA LYS A 80 1.48 -1.49 -13.70
C LYS A 80 0.67 -0.53 -14.56
N SER A 81 -0.41 -1.00 -15.19
CA SER A 81 -1.25 -0.17 -16.06
C SER A 81 -2.61 0.08 -15.40
N LEU A 82 -2.98 1.35 -15.26
CA LEU A 82 -4.28 1.74 -14.74
C LEU A 82 -5.42 1.35 -15.70
N PHE A 83 -5.16 1.35 -17.00
CA PHE A 83 -6.10 0.88 -18.03
C PHE A 83 -6.45 -0.61 -17.92
N ARG A 84 -5.58 -1.40 -17.29
CA ARG A 84 -5.76 -2.84 -17.07
C ARG A 84 -6.11 -3.18 -15.62
N SER A 85 -6.34 -2.17 -14.77
CA SER A 85 -6.76 -2.39 -13.39
C SER A 85 -8.21 -2.88 -13.32
N THR A 86 -8.52 -3.62 -12.28
CA THR A 86 -9.89 -4.09 -12.02
C THR A 86 -10.81 -2.89 -11.76
N LYS A 87 -12.04 -2.93 -12.31
CA LYS A 87 -13.02 -1.86 -12.08
C LYS A 87 -13.23 -1.60 -10.59
N GLY A 88 -13.14 -0.34 -10.19
CA GLY A 88 -13.27 0.07 -8.79
C GLY A 88 -11.97 -0.04 -7.98
N THR A 89 -10.85 -0.37 -8.63
CA THR A 89 -9.52 -0.31 -8.02
C THR A 89 -8.63 0.70 -8.73
N GLY A 90 -7.50 0.99 -8.13
CA GLY A 90 -6.42 1.78 -8.73
C GLY A 90 -6.47 3.27 -8.45
N LEU A 91 -5.28 3.81 -8.18
CA LEU A 91 -5.02 5.24 -8.05
C LEU A 91 -3.99 5.66 -9.10
N PRO A 92 -4.15 6.84 -9.74
CA PRO A 92 -3.16 7.34 -10.67
C PRO A 92 -1.82 7.61 -9.98
N ILE A 93 -0.74 7.20 -10.63
CA ILE A 93 0.62 7.47 -10.13
C ILE A 93 1.00 8.90 -10.54
N GLY A 94 1.62 9.62 -9.60
CA GLY A 94 2.07 11.00 -9.82
C GLY A 94 1.23 12.05 -9.09
N ASP A 95 -0.02 11.76 -8.77
CA ASP A 95 -0.88 12.66 -8.03
C ASP A 95 -0.52 12.68 -6.54
N LEU A 96 -0.45 13.87 -5.96
CA LEU A 96 -0.19 14.07 -4.53
C LEU A 96 -1.29 13.42 -3.66
N THR A 97 -2.55 13.53 -4.09
CA THR A 97 -3.69 12.89 -3.42
C THR A 97 -3.58 11.37 -3.41
N SER A 98 -3.13 10.77 -4.51
CA SER A 98 -2.88 9.33 -4.59
C SER A 98 -1.79 8.88 -3.61
N GLN A 99 -0.72 9.66 -3.46
CA GLN A 99 0.34 9.38 -2.48
C GLN A 99 -0.18 9.46 -1.04
N LEU A 100 -0.94 10.50 -0.72
CA LEU A 100 -1.55 10.67 0.61
C LEU A 100 -2.51 9.52 0.91
N PHE A 101 -3.43 9.21 0.01
CA PHE A 101 -4.45 8.19 0.17
C PHE A 101 -3.85 6.80 0.28
N SER A 102 -2.82 6.49 -0.52
CA SER A 102 -2.10 5.23 -0.44
C SER A 102 -1.42 5.05 0.92
N ASN A 103 -0.81 6.09 1.46
CA ASN A 103 -0.21 6.05 2.79
C ASN A 103 -1.24 5.85 3.91
N ILE A 104 -2.41 6.50 3.80
CA ILE A 104 -3.52 6.29 4.75
C ILE A 104 -4.02 4.84 4.64
N TYR A 105 -4.11 4.29 3.44
CA TYR A 105 -4.52 2.91 3.23
C TYR A 105 -3.57 1.92 3.92
N LEU A 106 -2.26 2.04 3.69
CA LEU A 106 -1.26 1.16 4.29
C LEU A 106 -0.95 1.45 5.76
N ASN A 107 -1.47 2.54 6.33
CA ASN A 107 -1.40 2.72 7.79
C ASN A 107 -2.06 1.55 8.54
N GLN A 108 -3.04 0.86 7.95
CA GLN A 108 -3.62 -0.36 8.52
C GLN A 108 -2.57 -1.47 8.66
N LEU A 109 -1.72 -1.65 7.65
CA LEU A 109 -0.59 -2.58 7.70
C LEU A 109 0.44 -2.17 8.78
N ASP A 110 0.72 -0.88 8.90
CA ASP A 110 1.63 -0.35 9.93
C ASP A 110 1.08 -0.61 11.35
N GLN A 111 -0.24 -0.43 11.55
CA GLN A 111 -0.90 -0.73 12.82
C GLN A 111 -0.88 -2.24 13.12
N PHE A 112 -1.13 -3.09 12.13
CA PHE A 112 -1.01 -4.54 12.25
C PHE A 112 0.40 -4.95 12.68
N ALA A 113 1.43 -4.47 11.96
CA ALA A 113 2.82 -4.79 12.26
C ALA A 113 3.25 -4.33 13.66
N LYS A 114 2.90 -3.10 14.04
CA LYS A 114 3.37 -2.50 15.29
C LYS A 114 2.54 -2.86 16.51
N ARG A 115 1.21 -2.94 16.38
CA ARG A 115 0.29 -3.13 17.52
C ARG A 115 -0.19 -4.56 17.71
N GLN A 116 -0.35 -5.33 16.64
CA GLN A 116 -0.80 -6.73 16.75
C GLN A 116 0.40 -7.69 16.77
N LEU A 117 1.35 -7.51 15.85
CA LEU A 117 2.55 -8.35 15.80
C LEU A 117 3.69 -7.87 16.73
N HIS A 118 3.56 -6.68 17.33
CA HIS A 118 4.54 -6.07 18.24
C HIS A 118 5.96 -6.03 17.66
N LEU A 119 6.09 -5.74 16.35
CA LEU A 119 7.38 -5.70 15.67
C LEU A 119 8.14 -4.42 16.03
N LYS A 120 9.27 -4.57 16.71
CA LYS A 120 10.13 -3.46 17.15
C LYS A 120 10.83 -2.77 15.98
N HIS A 121 11.31 -3.56 15.03
CA HIS A 121 12.12 -3.09 13.90
C HIS A 121 11.36 -3.35 12.60
N TYR A 122 10.33 -2.57 12.38
CA TYR A 122 9.52 -2.53 11.19
C TYR A 122 9.66 -1.16 10.54
N GLY A 123 9.84 -1.12 9.24
CA GLY A 123 9.84 0.09 8.44
C GLY A 123 9.18 -0.16 7.09
N ARG A 124 8.51 0.87 6.57
CA ARG A 124 7.87 0.85 5.25
C ARG A 124 8.25 2.10 4.45
N TYR A 125 8.50 1.90 3.19
CA TYR A 125 8.65 2.95 2.19
C TYR A 125 7.69 2.66 1.04
N VAL A 126 6.59 3.42 0.97
CA VAL A 126 5.46 3.21 0.05
C VAL A 126 4.90 1.79 0.21
N ASP A 127 5.12 0.90 -0.76
CA ASP A 127 4.69 -0.50 -0.82
C ASP A 127 5.77 -1.51 -0.41
N ASP A 128 7.02 -1.06 -0.36
CA ASP A 128 8.12 -1.86 0.17
C ASP A 128 8.16 -1.78 1.71
N PHE A 129 8.20 -2.91 2.39
CA PHE A 129 8.36 -2.93 3.83
C PHE A 129 9.33 -4.00 4.31
N SER A 130 9.92 -3.74 5.45
CA SER A 130 10.96 -4.60 5.99
C SER A 130 10.81 -4.81 7.49
N VAL A 131 11.26 -5.98 7.94
CA VAL A 131 11.33 -6.36 9.35
C VAL A 131 12.71 -6.88 9.65
N ILE A 132 13.29 -6.44 10.78
CA ILE A 132 14.58 -6.93 11.25
C ILE A 132 14.36 -7.66 12.58
N ASP A 133 14.90 -8.87 12.69
CA ASP A 133 14.91 -9.65 13.93
C ASP A 133 16.13 -10.58 13.95
N THR A 134 16.51 -11.05 15.12
CA THR A 134 17.56 -12.06 15.30
C THR A 134 17.06 -13.48 15.07
N ASP A 135 15.73 -13.69 15.15
CA ASP A 135 15.09 -14.98 14.93
C ASP A 135 14.63 -15.14 13.48
N HIS A 136 15.38 -15.90 12.69
CA HIS A 136 15.05 -16.26 11.31
C HIS A 136 13.70 -16.99 11.18
N ARG A 137 13.39 -17.90 12.12
CA ARG A 137 12.14 -18.68 12.07
C ARG A 137 10.93 -17.80 12.31
N LYS A 138 11.05 -16.84 13.23
CA LYS A 138 10.02 -15.82 13.45
C LYS A 138 9.76 -15.02 12.18
N LEU A 139 10.82 -14.51 11.53
CA LEU A 139 10.69 -13.76 10.27
C LEU A 139 10.04 -14.61 9.16
N ALA A 140 10.39 -15.87 9.04
CA ALA A 140 9.78 -16.78 8.06
C ALA A 140 8.25 -16.95 8.28
N ARG A 141 7.79 -17.04 9.55
CA ARG A 141 6.35 -17.10 9.87
C ARG A 141 5.62 -15.80 9.55
N LEU A 142 6.28 -14.65 9.68
CA LEU A 142 5.68 -13.35 9.37
C LEU A 142 5.26 -13.24 7.89
N ILE A 143 5.90 -13.95 6.97
CA ILE A 143 5.54 -13.95 5.55
C ILE A 143 4.08 -14.41 5.36
N GLY A 144 3.69 -15.50 6.03
CA GLY A 144 2.30 -15.98 6.00
C GLY A 144 1.34 -14.95 6.61
N LEU A 145 1.64 -14.46 7.81
CA LEU A 145 0.79 -13.48 8.50
C LEU A 145 0.58 -12.19 7.70
N PHE A 146 1.62 -11.66 7.07
CA PHE A 146 1.50 -10.49 6.21
C PHE A 146 0.71 -10.79 4.93
N ARG A 147 0.91 -11.98 4.34
CA ARG A 147 0.16 -12.40 3.15
C ARG A 147 -1.35 -12.45 3.45
N ASP A 148 -1.71 -13.13 4.53
CA ASP A 148 -3.08 -13.32 4.94
C ASP A 148 -3.74 -11.98 5.28
N TYR A 149 -3.05 -11.13 6.06
CA TYR A 149 -3.56 -9.80 6.40
C TYR A 149 -3.75 -8.89 5.17
N LEU A 150 -2.78 -8.87 4.26
CA LEU A 150 -2.88 -8.10 3.02
C LEU A 150 -4.06 -8.58 2.17
N HIS A 151 -4.24 -9.89 2.06
CA HIS A 151 -5.32 -10.49 1.27
C HIS A 151 -6.68 -10.25 1.91
N ASP A 152 -6.85 -10.65 3.16
CA ASP A 152 -8.16 -10.72 3.80
C ASP A 152 -8.66 -9.34 4.24
N GLU A 153 -7.74 -8.53 4.81
CA GLU A 153 -8.09 -7.23 5.35
C GLU A 153 -7.89 -6.07 4.36
N LEU A 154 -6.92 -6.14 3.48
CA LEU A 154 -6.62 -5.04 2.57
C LEU A 154 -6.91 -5.34 1.10
N HIS A 155 -7.32 -6.57 0.76
CA HIS A 155 -7.55 -7.00 -0.62
C HIS A 155 -6.38 -6.68 -1.55
N LEU A 156 -5.17 -6.83 -1.01
CA LEU A 156 -3.89 -6.64 -1.70
C LEU A 156 -3.14 -7.97 -1.78
N THR A 157 -2.22 -8.08 -2.72
CA THR A 157 -1.43 -9.29 -2.92
C THR A 157 0.03 -9.04 -2.56
N LEU A 158 0.58 -9.84 -1.65
CA LEU A 158 2.03 -9.86 -1.40
C LEU A 158 2.74 -10.36 -2.66
N HIS A 159 3.76 -9.63 -3.12
CA HIS A 159 4.43 -9.95 -4.37
C HIS A 159 5.20 -11.29 -4.28
N PRO A 160 4.83 -12.35 -5.03
CA PRO A 160 5.36 -13.70 -4.82
C PRO A 160 6.86 -13.83 -5.12
N LYS A 161 7.41 -12.97 -5.99
CA LYS A 161 8.81 -13.01 -6.42
C LYS A 161 9.70 -11.95 -5.75
N LYS A 162 9.13 -11.10 -4.88
CA LYS A 162 9.89 -10.04 -4.18
C LYS A 162 9.85 -10.25 -2.67
N ILE A 163 10.05 -11.48 -2.24
CA ILE A 163 10.22 -11.85 -0.84
C ILE A 163 11.69 -12.18 -0.64
N SER A 164 12.36 -11.46 0.23
CA SER A 164 13.78 -11.70 0.55
C SER A 164 13.97 -11.80 2.06
N LEU A 165 14.54 -12.90 2.50
CA LEU A 165 14.94 -13.13 3.89
C LEU A 165 16.43 -13.46 3.92
N GLN A 166 17.22 -12.51 4.39
CA GLN A 166 18.68 -12.59 4.33
C GLN A 166 19.31 -12.24 5.67
N HIS A 167 20.48 -12.83 5.92
CA HIS A 167 21.33 -12.42 7.04
C HIS A 167 22.02 -11.09 6.73
N CYS A 168 22.13 -10.20 7.71
CA CYS A 168 22.70 -8.85 7.52
C CYS A 168 24.14 -8.83 7.00
N SER A 169 24.91 -9.92 7.18
CA SER A 169 26.29 -10.02 6.69
C SER A 169 26.42 -10.16 5.16
N LYS A 170 25.31 -10.45 4.44
CA LYS A 170 25.35 -10.64 2.98
C LYS A 170 25.24 -9.33 2.18
N GLY A 171 25.23 -8.19 2.86
CA GLY A 171 24.95 -6.90 2.23
C GLY A 171 23.48 -6.73 1.85
N MET A 172 23.03 -5.51 1.76
CA MET A 172 21.68 -5.19 1.24
C MET A 172 21.79 -4.75 -0.21
#